data_b272ba14531b39f19e184224099f2ad1
#
_entry.id   b272ba14531b39f19e184224099f2ad1
#
_cell.length_a   1.000
_cell.length_b   1.000
_cell.length_c   1.000
_cell.angle_alpha   90.00
_cell.angle_beta   90.00
_cell.angle_gamma   90.00
#
_symmetry.space_group_name_H-M   'P 1'
#
loop_
_entity.id
_entity.type
_entity.pdbx_description
1 polymer ?
#
loop_
_entity_poly.entity_id
_entity_poly.type
_entity_poly.pdbx_seq_one_letter_code
_entity_poly.pdbx_strand_id
1 'polypeptide(L)'
;MSGTMEARGILELVDLTLLDRSASEEDIASLCRVANEQGTAAVCVFPEHAQSARDNLGEGVSLAVVAGGFPEGDESPEDISLAISEAVSCGADEIDCVLEPRDTGDFPGQEELAKLIAMREASSGLPLKVIVET
;
A
#
# COMPACT_ATOMS: atom_id res chain seq x y z
N MET A 1 28.56 8.79 15.70
CA MET A 1 27.98 9.88 14.93
C MET A 1 26.48 9.92 15.13
N SER A 2 26.07 10.88 15.95
CA SER A 2 24.66 11.00 16.36
C SER A 2 23.71 11.21 15.19
N GLY A 3 24.08 12.01 14.18
CA GLY A 3 23.25 12.25 13.00
C GLY A 3 22.92 11.01 12.19
N THR A 4 23.85 10.04 12.13
CA THR A 4 23.62 8.77 11.42
C THR A 4 22.61 7.92 12.15
N MET A 5 22.65 7.88 13.47
CA MET A 5 21.69 7.12 14.27
C MET A 5 20.30 7.75 14.21
N GLU A 6 20.20 9.07 14.22
CA GLU A 6 18.95 9.78 14.06
C GLU A 6 18.33 9.52 12.68
N ALA A 7 19.16 9.52 11.62
CA ALA A 7 18.71 9.20 10.28
C ALA A 7 18.14 7.78 10.18
N ARG A 8 18.78 6.80 10.83
CA ARG A 8 18.27 5.42 10.87
C ARG A 8 16.94 5.34 11.60
N GLY A 9 16.81 6.04 12.73
CA GLY A 9 15.55 6.07 13.48
C GLY A 9 14.42 6.64 12.66
N ILE A 10 14.69 7.65 11.85
CA ILE A 10 13.70 8.24 10.94
C ILE A 10 13.35 7.24 9.83
N LEU A 11 14.35 6.59 9.23
CA LEU A 11 14.11 5.62 8.14
C LEU A 11 13.25 4.44 8.56
N GLU A 12 13.34 4.01 9.80
CA GLU A 12 12.48 2.96 10.34
C GLU A 12 10.99 3.36 10.37
N LEU A 13 10.68 4.65 10.24
CA LEU A 13 9.32 5.17 10.22
C LEU A 13 8.85 5.55 8.82
N VAL A 14 9.69 5.38 7.81
CA VAL A 14 9.41 5.83 6.44
C VAL A 14 9.07 4.65 5.55
N ASP A 15 8.07 4.84 4.69
CA ASP A 15 7.73 3.90 3.63
C ASP A 15 8.39 4.36 2.33
N LEU A 16 9.15 3.48 1.71
CA LEU A 16 9.65 3.71 0.35
C LEU A 16 8.54 3.37 -0.63
N THR A 17 8.18 4.32 -1.48
CA THR A 17 7.01 4.20 -2.33
C THR A 17 7.40 4.27 -3.81
N LEU A 18 6.91 3.32 -4.61
CA LEU A 18 7.03 3.36 -6.05
C LEU A 18 5.66 3.08 -6.66
N LEU A 19 4.96 4.16 -7.01
CA LEU A 19 3.60 4.10 -7.55
C LEU A 19 3.64 4.53 -9.01
N ASP A 20 4.29 3.71 -9.83
CA ASP A 20 4.43 3.88 -11.27
C ASP A 20 4.09 2.56 -11.93
N ARG A 21 2.98 2.52 -12.66
CA ARG A 21 2.51 1.31 -13.31
C ARG A 21 3.46 0.82 -14.41
N SER A 22 4.32 1.70 -14.91
CA SER A 22 5.32 1.34 -15.91
C SER A 22 6.63 0.83 -15.31
N ALA A 23 6.74 0.77 -13.99
CA ALA A 23 7.95 0.28 -13.33
C ALA A 23 8.22 -1.17 -13.72
N SER A 24 9.50 -1.48 -13.98
CA SER A 24 9.94 -2.82 -14.32
C SER A 24 10.18 -3.66 -13.06
N GLU A 25 10.33 -4.96 -13.24
CA GLU A 25 10.72 -5.84 -12.13
C GLU A 25 12.07 -5.42 -11.54
N GLU A 26 12.98 -4.93 -12.38
CA GLU A 26 14.27 -4.43 -11.94
C GLU A 26 14.14 -3.18 -11.07
N ASP A 27 13.22 -2.29 -11.42
CA ASP A 27 12.92 -1.10 -10.60
C ASP A 27 12.40 -1.51 -9.22
N ILE A 28 11.50 -2.49 -9.17
CA ILE A 28 10.96 -3.01 -7.91
C ILE A 28 12.06 -3.68 -7.09
N ALA A 29 12.91 -4.50 -7.72
CA ALA A 29 14.01 -5.16 -7.04
C ALA A 29 15.00 -4.14 -6.45
N SER A 30 15.29 -3.06 -7.18
CA SER A 30 16.16 -1.98 -6.71
C SER A 30 15.57 -1.27 -5.50
N LEU A 31 14.28 -0.97 -5.53
CA LEU A 31 13.57 -0.35 -4.41
C LEU A 31 13.66 -1.24 -3.17
N CYS A 32 13.39 -2.52 -3.32
CA CYS A 32 13.42 -3.48 -2.22
C CYS A 32 14.83 -3.62 -1.64
N ARG A 33 15.85 -3.60 -2.49
CA ARG A 33 17.24 -3.64 -2.03
C ARG A 33 17.57 -2.44 -1.15
N VAL A 34 17.16 -1.25 -1.58
CA VAL A 34 17.37 -0.03 -0.77
C VAL A 34 16.62 -0.14 0.55
N ALA A 35 15.39 -0.61 0.54
CA ALA A 35 14.59 -0.80 1.75
C ALA A 35 15.26 -1.76 2.72
N ASN A 36 15.75 -2.89 2.23
CA ASN A 36 16.46 -3.88 3.05
C ASN A 36 17.74 -3.32 3.66
N GLU A 37 18.50 -2.57 2.87
CA GLU A 37 19.78 -1.99 3.31
C GLU A 37 19.58 -0.86 4.31
N GLN A 38 18.57 -0.03 4.11
CA GLN A 38 18.33 1.15 4.94
C GLN A 38 17.43 0.89 6.14
N GLY A 39 16.75 -0.25 6.18
CA GLY A 39 15.86 -0.59 7.29
C GLY A 39 14.60 0.28 7.35
N THR A 40 14.00 0.57 6.20
CA THR A 40 12.74 1.34 6.17
C THR A 40 11.58 0.52 6.75
N ALA A 41 10.51 1.19 7.17
CA ALA A 41 9.36 0.52 7.77
C ALA A 41 8.65 -0.39 6.77
N ALA A 42 8.43 0.10 5.54
CA ALA A 42 7.70 -0.62 4.52
C ALA A 42 8.10 -0.17 3.12
N VAL A 43 7.73 -1.00 2.16
CA VAL A 43 7.73 -0.65 0.73
C VAL A 43 6.27 -0.61 0.30
N CYS A 44 5.87 0.43 -0.43
CA CYS A 44 4.51 0.61 -0.91
C CYS A 44 4.48 0.58 -2.44
N VAL A 45 3.68 -0.32 -3.02
CA VAL A 45 3.63 -0.54 -4.47
C VAL A 45 2.19 -0.77 -4.93
N PHE A 46 1.99 -0.72 -6.25
CA PHE A 46 0.73 -1.15 -6.88
C PHE A 46 0.54 -2.67 -6.77
N PRO A 47 -0.71 -3.15 -6.85
CA PRO A 47 -0.99 -4.60 -6.77
C PRO A 47 -0.22 -5.44 -7.78
N GLU A 48 -0.05 -4.96 -9.00
CA GLU A 48 0.68 -5.70 -10.05
C GLU A 48 2.16 -5.90 -9.74
N HIS A 49 2.70 -5.13 -8.80
CA HIS A 49 4.10 -5.26 -8.37
C HIS A 49 4.27 -5.99 -7.03
N ALA A 50 3.16 -6.41 -6.42
CA ALA A 50 3.19 -7.00 -5.08
C ALA A 50 4.04 -8.28 -5.00
N GLN A 51 3.89 -9.17 -5.96
CA GLN A 51 4.65 -10.43 -5.95
C GLN A 51 6.15 -10.18 -6.12
N SER A 52 6.51 -9.31 -7.05
CA SER A 52 7.92 -8.96 -7.28
C SER A 52 8.54 -8.32 -6.04
N ALA A 53 7.80 -7.44 -5.37
CA ALA A 53 8.27 -6.82 -4.13
C ALA A 53 8.43 -7.87 -3.04
N ARG A 54 7.45 -8.76 -2.85
CA ARG A 54 7.53 -9.81 -1.83
C ARG A 54 8.76 -10.70 -2.04
N ASP A 55 9.03 -11.07 -3.29
CA ASP A 55 10.17 -11.92 -3.61
C ASP A 55 11.52 -11.27 -3.29
N ASN A 56 11.59 -9.96 -3.27
CA ASN A 56 12.82 -9.20 -3.06
C ASN A 56 12.97 -8.59 -1.68
N LEU A 57 11.92 -8.57 -0.85
CA LEU A 57 11.98 -7.99 0.49
C LEU A 57 12.48 -8.99 1.53
N GLY A 58 13.30 -8.50 2.46
CA GLY A 58 13.70 -9.23 3.64
C GLY A 58 12.63 -9.22 4.72
N GLU A 59 12.84 -9.98 5.78
CA GLU A 59 11.86 -10.14 6.87
C GLU A 59 11.61 -8.86 7.69
N GLY A 60 12.55 -7.94 7.69
CA GLY A 60 12.44 -6.73 8.51
C GLY A 60 11.65 -5.59 7.87
N VAL A 61 11.19 -5.74 6.62
CA VAL A 61 10.48 -4.68 5.89
C VAL A 61 9.09 -5.16 5.50
N SER A 62 8.07 -4.40 5.85
CA SER A 62 6.69 -4.73 5.52
C SER A 62 6.37 -4.38 4.07
N LEU A 63 5.45 -5.12 3.48
CA LEU A 63 4.94 -4.85 2.14
C LEU A 63 3.56 -4.22 2.26
N ALA A 64 3.44 -2.96 1.82
CA ALA A 64 2.17 -2.26 1.71
C ALA A 64 1.74 -2.24 0.24
N VAL A 65 0.49 -2.52 -0.02
CA VAL A 65 -0.07 -2.53 -1.38
C VAL A 65 -1.25 -1.57 -1.44
N VAL A 66 -1.26 -0.68 -2.43
CA VAL A 66 -2.37 0.25 -2.63
C VAL A 66 -3.53 -0.44 -3.33
N ALA A 67 -4.73 0.00 -3.04
CA ALA A 67 -5.96 -0.50 -3.65
C ALA A 67 -7.00 0.63 -3.74
N GLY A 68 -8.11 0.35 -4.41
CA GLY A 68 -9.19 1.33 -4.55
C GLY A 68 -9.09 2.19 -5.80
N GLY A 69 -8.19 1.86 -6.74
CA GLY A 69 -7.99 2.67 -7.94
C GLY A 69 -7.10 3.89 -7.67
N PHE A 70 -6.07 3.71 -6.86
CA PHE A 70 -5.15 4.80 -6.50
C PHE A 70 -4.55 5.46 -7.77
N PRO A 71 -4.43 6.79 -7.85
CA PRO A 71 -4.79 7.75 -6.79
C PRO A 71 -6.23 8.26 -6.82
N GLU A 72 -7.04 7.91 -7.82
CA GLU A 72 -8.38 8.49 -8.04
C GLU A 72 -9.44 7.96 -7.09
N GLY A 73 -9.33 6.70 -6.67
CA GLY A 73 -10.33 6.07 -5.81
C GLY A 73 -11.58 5.61 -6.55
N ASP A 74 -11.44 5.28 -7.84
CA ASP A 74 -12.56 5.04 -8.75
C ASP A 74 -12.91 3.56 -8.97
N GLU A 75 -12.28 2.64 -8.25
CA GLU A 75 -12.61 1.21 -8.37
C GLU A 75 -13.95 0.86 -7.71
N SER A 76 -14.67 -0.09 -8.30
CA SER A 76 -15.90 -0.63 -7.71
C SER A 76 -15.58 -1.48 -6.48
N PRO A 77 -16.57 -1.70 -5.57
CA PRO A 77 -16.35 -2.58 -4.42
C PRO A 77 -15.88 -3.99 -4.80
N GLU A 78 -16.38 -4.54 -5.91
CA GLU A 78 -15.99 -5.87 -6.39
C GLU A 78 -14.51 -5.89 -6.83
N ASP A 79 -14.09 -4.88 -7.58
CA ASP A 79 -12.70 -4.76 -8.03
C ASP A 79 -11.75 -4.50 -6.87
N ILE A 80 -12.18 -3.72 -5.88
CA ILE A 80 -11.42 -3.49 -4.65
C ILE A 80 -11.20 -4.81 -3.91
N SER A 81 -12.26 -5.59 -3.72
CA SER A 81 -12.16 -6.90 -3.05
C SER A 81 -11.19 -7.82 -3.76
N LEU A 82 -11.26 -7.88 -5.08
CA LEU A 82 -10.41 -8.74 -5.88
C LEU A 82 -8.94 -8.32 -5.77
N ALA A 83 -8.66 -7.03 -5.92
CA ALA A 83 -7.30 -6.50 -5.84
C ALA A 83 -6.68 -6.75 -4.46
N ILE A 84 -7.44 -6.52 -3.39
CA ILE A 84 -6.96 -6.75 -2.02
C ILE A 84 -6.71 -8.23 -1.77
N SER A 85 -7.62 -9.10 -2.23
CA SER A 85 -7.46 -10.54 -2.07
C SER A 85 -6.20 -11.04 -2.77
N GLU A 86 -5.92 -10.55 -3.95
CA GLU A 86 -4.68 -10.86 -4.68
C GLU A 86 -3.45 -10.38 -3.92
N ALA A 87 -3.49 -9.15 -3.40
CA ALA A 87 -2.39 -8.59 -2.62
C ALA A 87 -2.12 -9.41 -1.35
N VAL A 88 -3.15 -9.81 -0.64
CA VAL A 88 -3.03 -10.67 0.54
C VAL A 88 -2.40 -12.01 0.17
N SER A 89 -2.82 -12.59 -0.95
CA SER A 89 -2.26 -13.86 -1.44
C SER A 89 -0.78 -13.73 -1.82
N CYS A 90 -0.34 -12.57 -2.26
CA CYS A 90 1.06 -12.29 -2.56
C CYS A 90 1.90 -12.00 -1.32
N GLY A 91 1.30 -11.96 -0.15
CA GLY A 91 2.03 -11.74 1.11
C GLY A 91 2.11 -10.30 1.56
N ALA A 92 1.16 -9.45 1.18
CA ALA A 92 1.08 -8.08 1.69
C ALA A 92 0.90 -8.08 3.20
N ASP A 93 1.58 -7.18 3.87
CA ASP A 93 1.48 -6.98 5.32
C ASP A 93 0.53 -5.86 5.70
N GLU A 94 0.25 -4.95 4.77
CA GLU A 94 -0.64 -3.80 4.97
C GLU A 94 -1.32 -3.46 3.65
N ILE A 95 -2.56 -3.00 3.75
CA ILE A 95 -3.32 -2.53 2.58
C ILE A 95 -3.60 -1.04 2.76
N ASP A 96 -3.22 -0.24 1.76
CA ASP A 96 -3.48 1.20 1.72
C ASP A 96 -4.53 1.47 0.65
N CYS A 97 -5.73 1.82 1.06
CA CYS A 97 -6.83 2.08 0.14
C CYS A 97 -7.13 3.56 0.01
N VAL A 98 -7.59 3.96 -1.16
CA VAL A 98 -8.01 5.34 -1.41
C VAL A 98 -9.51 5.37 -1.70
N LEU A 99 -10.18 6.40 -1.20
CA LEU A 99 -11.58 6.71 -1.54
C LEU A 99 -11.62 7.91 -2.48
N GLU A 100 -12.57 7.89 -3.41
CA GLU A 100 -12.77 9.00 -4.34
C GLU A 100 -13.14 10.27 -3.56
N PRO A 101 -12.47 11.41 -3.83
CA PRO A 101 -12.78 12.66 -3.15
C PRO A 101 -14.19 13.15 -3.48
N ARG A 102 -14.88 13.73 -2.49
CA ARG A 102 -16.21 14.30 -2.69
C ARG A 102 -16.27 15.71 -2.11
N ASP A 103 -16.92 16.60 -2.88
CA ASP A 103 -17.05 18.00 -2.50
C ASP A 103 -18.27 18.28 -1.63
N THR A 104 -19.17 17.33 -1.45
CA THR A 104 -20.44 17.56 -0.76
C THR A 104 -20.60 16.70 0.48
N GLY A 105 -21.28 17.26 1.47
CA GLY A 105 -21.29 16.89 2.86
C GLY A 105 -21.88 15.58 3.33
N ASP A 106 -22.33 14.69 2.47
CA ASP A 106 -22.90 13.40 2.86
C ASP A 106 -21.87 12.26 2.83
N PHE A 107 -20.69 12.53 3.28
CA PHE A 107 -19.64 11.52 3.38
C PHE A 107 -19.64 10.89 4.78
N PRO A 108 -19.56 9.55 4.89
CA PRO A 108 -19.63 8.58 3.80
C PRO A 108 -21.06 8.31 3.34
N GLY A 109 -21.27 8.29 2.01
CA GLY A 109 -22.51 7.85 1.42
C GLY A 109 -22.58 6.33 1.28
N GLN A 110 -23.62 5.81 0.62
CA GLN A 110 -23.79 4.36 0.47
C GLN A 110 -22.69 3.72 -0.36
N GLU A 111 -22.22 4.41 -1.38
CA GLU A 111 -21.15 3.91 -2.25
C GLU A 111 -19.83 3.81 -1.48
N GLU A 112 -19.49 4.82 -0.72
CA GLU A 112 -18.27 4.83 0.09
C GLU A 112 -18.34 3.78 1.19
N LEU A 113 -19.50 3.58 1.81
CA LEU A 113 -19.68 2.53 2.81
C LEU A 113 -19.50 1.15 2.19
N ALA A 114 -20.03 0.91 1.00
CA ALA A 114 -19.85 -0.36 0.30
C ALA A 114 -18.37 -0.63 0.02
N LYS A 115 -17.63 0.40 -0.41
CA LYS A 115 -16.20 0.29 -0.64
C LYS A 115 -15.42 0.00 0.66
N LEU A 116 -15.76 0.69 1.73
CA LEU A 116 -15.12 0.49 3.04
C LEU A 116 -15.35 -0.92 3.57
N ILE A 117 -16.56 -1.45 3.42
CA ILE A 117 -16.87 -2.82 3.81
C ILE A 117 -16.05 -3.81 2.99
N ALA A 118 -15.99 -3.62 1.67
CA ALA A 118 -15.19 -4.45 0.78
C ALA A 118 -13.71 -4.44 1.18
N MET A 119 -13.17 -3.27 1.49
CA MET A 119 -11.78 -3.10 1.95
C MET A 119 -11.52 -3.89 3.23
N ARG A 120 -12.42 -3.75 4.22
CA ARG A 120 -12.24 -4.42 5.51
C ARG A 120 -12.35 -5.93 5.40
N GLU A 121 -13.34 -6.41 4.68
CA GLU A 121 -13.53 -7.85 4.53
C GLU A 121 -12.41 -8.52 3.75
N ALA A 122 -12.00 -7.90 2.65
CA ALA A 122 -10.95 -8.48 1.78
C ALA A 122 -9.57 -8.45 2.44
N SER A 123 -9.29 -7.47 3.30
CA SER A 123 -7.98 -7.35 3.94
C SER A 123 -7.75 -8.40 5.04
N SER A 124 -8.76 -9.17 5.43
CA SER A 124 -8.63 -10.36 6.30
C SER A 124 -7.88 -10.12 7.61
N GLY A 125 -8.14 -8.98 8.25
CA GLY A 125 -7.51 -8.65 9.53
C GLY A 125 -6.13 -8.00 9.44
N LEU A 126 -5.58 -7.82 8.25
CA LEU A 126 -4.35 -7.05 8.08
C LEU A 126 -4.58 -5.57 8.41
N PRO A 127 -3.53 -4.84 8.81
CA PRO A 127 -3.64 -3.40 8.92
C PRO A 127 -4.18 -2.78 7.64
N LEU A 128 -5.21 -1.98 7.77
CA LEU A 128 -5.86 -1.31 6.66
C LEU A 128 -5.79 0.19 6.90
N LYS A 129 -5.19 0.91 5.97
CA LYS A 129 -5.16 2.36 5.99
C LYS A 129 -6.05 2.89 4.88
N VAL A 130 -6.95 3.80 5.21
CA VAL A 130 -7.83 4.41 4.21
C VAL A 130 -7.41 5.86 4.02
N ILE A 131 -7.09 6.20 2.78
CA ILE A 131 -6.64 7.54 2.42
C ILE A 131 -7.86 8.34 1.99
N VAL A 132 -8.13 9.42 2.68
CA VAL A 132 -9.23 10.34 2.37
C VAL A 132 -8.65 11.72 2.11
N GLU A 133 -9.25 12.44 1.17
CA GLU A 133 -8.85 13.81 0.90
C GLU A 133 -9.60 14.74 1.86
N THR A 134 -8.85 15.58 2.53
CA THR A 134 -9.40 16.56 3.49
C THR A 134 -9.28 17.98 2.97
#